data_f068f5838ff80823c996ce5350e8ba8d
#
_entry.id   f068f5838ff80823c996ce5350e8ba8d
#
_cell.length_a   1.000
_cell.length_b   1.000
_cell.length_c   1.000
_cell.angle_alpha   90.00
_cell.angle_beta   90.00
_cell.angle_gamma   90.00
#
_symmetry.space_group_name_H-M   'P 1'
#
loop_
_entity.id
_entity.type
_entity.pdbx_description
1 polymer ?
#
loop_
_entity_poly.entity_id
_entity_poly.type
_entity_poly.pdbx_seq_one_letter_code
_entity_poly.pdbx_strand_id
1 'polypeptide(L)'
;MGNKGVNHVVNAFVNGGQDEMRNTLVHVRNVNDEDYKRMAEHNIYVTSGVTWHHFVTGAPEVLKTMVPAGQEDKSYPFKSFFDHNIPVTIHSDYPATSGSPDDPFGIMEIAVTGGLWSENGTPWWPEELATREQALTALTINCAKQMFIENERGSIKTGKYADFLLLNQDVLTCPVNQIHSTKPTATYFEGKKLFSM
;
A
#
# COMPACT_ATOMS: atom_id res chain seq x y z
N MET A 1 -7.75 11.89 2.00
CA MET A 1 -7.30 13.28 2.28
C MET A 1 -6.89 13.92 0.96
N GLY A 2 -7.45 15.09 0.62
CA GLY A 2 -7.09 15.81 -0.61
C GLY A 2 -5.82 16.64 -0.45
N ASN A 3 -5.30 17.17 -1.58
CA ASN A 3 -3.99 17.85 -1.66
C ASN A 3 -3.80 19.00 -0.65
N LYS A 4 -4.81 19.86 -0.41
CA LYS A 4 -4.73 20.92 0.60
C LYS A 4 -4.56 20.36 2.02
N GLY A 5 -5.27 19.29 2.35
CA GLY A 5 -5.13 18.62 3.64
C GLY A 5 -3.77 17.97 3.80
N VAL A 6 -3.27 17.30 2.75
CA VAL A 6 -1.92 16.71 2.72
C VAL A 6 -0.87 17.79 2.94
N ASN A 7 -0.89 18.88 2.16
CA ASN A 7 0.04 19.99 2.31
C ASN A 7 0.03 20.56 3.74
N HIS A 8 -1.15 20.73 4.34
CA HIS A 8 -1.27 21.24 5.70
C HIS A 8 -0.59 20.33 6.73
N VAL A 9 -0.79 19.02 6.62
CA VAL A 9 -0.19 18.03 7.54
C VAL A 9 1.31 17.89 7.28
N VAL A 10 1.75 17.89 6.02
CA VAL A 10 3.19 17.89 5.67
C VAL A 10 3.88 19.13 6.27
N ASN A 11 3.25 20.32 6.17
CA ASN A 11 3.77 21.52 6.83
C ASN A 11 3.93 21.33 8.35
N ALA A 12 2.95 20.71 9.00
CA ALA A 12 3.01 20.49 10.44
C ALA A 12 4.15 19.53 10.82
N PHE A 13 4.34 18.44 10.08
CA PHE A 13 5.42 17.48 10.33
C PHE A 13 6.79 18.08 10.08
N VAL A 14 6.98 18.78 8.95
CA VAL A 14 8.24 19.45 8.61
C VAL A 14 8.61 20.51 9.66
N ASN A 15 7.64 21.34 10.06
CA ASN A 15 7.87 22.36 11.08
C ASN A 15 8.10 21.77 12.48
N GLY A 16 7.60 20.55 12.74
CA GLY A 16 7.83 19.83 13.98
C GLY A 16 9.26 19.28 14.12
N GLY A 17 9.96 19.09 12.99
CA GLY A 17 11.37 18.67 12.95
C GLY A 17 11.64 17.31 13.60
N GLN A 18 10.73 16.35 13.43
CA GLN A 18 10.80 15.00 14.05
C GLN A 18 10.83 13.92 12.97
N ASP A 19 11.78 13.99 12.04
CA ASP A 19 11.89 13.09 10.89
C ASP A 19 12.16 11.64 11.30
N GLU A 20 12.80 11.43 12.46
CA GLU A 20 13.08 10.12 13.04
C GLU A 20 11.80 9.40 13.51
N MET A 21 10.71 10.12 13.74
CA MET A 21 9.43 9.55 14.19
C MET A 21 8.66 8.84 13.10
N ARG A 22 9.12 8.91 11.84
CA ARG A 22 8.46 8.29 10.68
C ARG A 22 6.98 8.64 10.64
N ASN A 23 6.69 9.94 10.77
CA ASN A 23 5.32 10.45 10.74
C ASN A 23 4.56 9.90 9.55
N THR A 24 3.33 9.45 9.75
CA THR A 24 2.59 8.74 8.73
C THR A 24 1.29 9.43 8.36
N LEU A 25 1.06 9.58 7.06
CA LEU A 25 -0.22 10.00 6.48
C LEU A 25 -1.04 8.78 6.08
N VAL A 26 -2.31 8.76 6.44
CA VAL A 26 -3.25 7.68 6.08
C VAL A 26 -4.32 8.24 5.11
N HIS A 27 -4.79 7.42 4.16
CA HIS A 27 -5.80 7.79 3.18
C HIS A 27 -5.42 9.02 2.34
N VAL A 28 -4.18 9.06 1.88
CA VAL A 28 -3.70 10.10 0.99
C VAL A 28 -4.30 9.88 -0.40
N ARG A 29 -5.14 10.84 -0.82
CA ARG A 29 -5.84 10.73 -2.10
C ARG A 29 -5.18 11.56 -3.20
N ASN A 30 -4.80 12.79 -2.90
CA ASN A 30 -4.14 13.68 -3.84
C ASN A 30 -2.97 14.38 -3.17
N VAL A 31 -1.86 14.54 -3.87
CA VAL A 31 -0.64 15.18 -3.41
C VAL A 31 -0.19 16.22 -4.43
N ASN A 32 0.27 17.38 -3.98
CA ASN A 32 0.92 18.35 -4.86
C ASN A 32 2.35 17.88 -5.20
N ASP A 33 2.84 18.22 -6.37
CA ASP A 33 4.18 17.79 -6.82
C ASP A 33 5.29 18.22 -5.84
N GLU A 34 5.19 19.40 -5.23
CA GLU A 34 6.13 19.90 -4.23
C GLU A 34 6.11 19.08 -2.91
N ASP A 35 4.95 18.53 -2.54
CA ASP A 35 4.80 17.80 -1.29
C ASP A 35 5.44 16.41 -1.36
N TYR A 36 5.52 15.75 -2.54
CA TYR A 36 6.26 14.51 -2.69
C TYR A 36 7.73 14.65 -2.28
N LYS A 37 8.41 15.71 -2.77
CA LYS A 37 9.79 15.97 -2.41
C LYS A 37 9.97 16.15 -0.91
N ARG A 38 9.11 16.97 -0.30
CA ARG A 38 9.14 17.26 1.14
C ARG A 38 8.88 16.02 1.98
N MET A 39 7.92 15.19 1.58
CA MET A 39 7.64 13.93 2.25
C MET A 39 8.85 12.99 2.23
N ALA A 40 9.54 12.88 1.08
CA ALA A 40 10.76 12.07 0.97
C ALA A 40 11.91 12.64 1.83
N GLU A 41 12.15 13.95 1.78
CA GLU A 41 13.22 14.63 2.53
C GLU A 41 13.03 14.50 4.05
N HIS A 42 11.79 14.48 4.53
CA HIS A 42 11.43 14.45 5.94
C HIS A 42 10.95 13.08 6.44
N ASN A 43 11.28 12.01 5.70
CA ASN A 43 10.98 10.63 6.10
C ASN A 43 9.50 10.41 6.49
N ILE A 44 8.58 11.09 5.78
CA ILE A 44 7.14 10.96 6.00
C ILE A 44 6.63 9.72 5.26
N TYR A 45 5.99 8.83 5.99
CA TYR A 45 5.43 7.57 5.49
C TYR A 45 3.99 7.76 5.01
N VAL A 46 3.54 6.82 4.18
CA VAL A 46 2.13 6.75 3.76
C VAL A 46 1.58 5.35 4.04
N THR A 47 0.39 5.28 4.63
CA THR A 47 -0.41 4.05 4.66
C THR A 47 -1.55 4.21 3.65
N SER A 48 -1.48 3.46 2.55
CA SER A 48 -2.41 3.56 1.43
C SER A 48 -3.55 2.56 1.55
N GLY A 49 -4.77 3.04 1.42
CA GLY A 49 -5.98 2.22 1.29
C GLY A 49 -6.22 1.85 -0.17
N VAL A 50 -5.42 0.95 -0.73
CA VAL A 50 -5.52 0.57 -2.15
C VAL A 50 -6.87 -0.04 -2.51
N THR A 51 -7.60 -0.60 -1.54
CA THR A 51 -8.95 -1.12 -1.73
C THR A 51 -9.93 -0.08 -2.25
N TRP A 52 -9.67 1.21 -2.03
CA TRP A 52 -10.46 2.31 -2.59
C TRP A 52 -10.27 2.50 -4.10
N HIS A 53 -9.25 1.91 -4.70
CA HIS A 53 -9.12 1.85 -6.17
C HIS A 53 -10.22 1.00 -6.80
N HIS A 54 -10.72 0.00 -6.06
CA HIS A 54 -11.72 -0.94 -6.53
C HIS A 54 -13.13 -0.64 -6.03
N PHE A 55 -13.23 -0.05 -4.84
CA PHE A 55 -14.34 -0.29 -3.90
C PHE A 55 -15.68 0.30 -4.29
N VAL A 56 -15.81 1.14 -5.27
CA VAL A 56 -17.07 1.85 -5.41
C VAL A 56 -17.63 1.75 -6.82
N THR A 57 -18.38 0.70 -7.06
CA THR A 57 -19.37 0.68 -8.15
C THR A 57 -20.23 1.97 -8.06
N GLY A 58 -20.05 2.87 -9.02
CA GLY A 58 -20.72 4.17 -9.06
C GLY A 58 -20.00 5.33 -8.38
N ALA A 59 -18.89 5.09 -7.68
CA ALA A 59 -18.13 6.15 -7.02
C ALA A 59 -17.04 6.82 -7.88
N PRO A 60 -16.52 6.27 -9.01
CA PRO A 60 -15.59 7.03 -9.83
C PRO A 60 -16.14 8.41 -10.17
N GLU A 61 -17.40 8.48 -10.56
CA GLU A 61 -18.02 9.74 -10.94
C GLU A 61 -18.14 10.70 -9.75
N VAL A 62 -18.53 10.20 -8.57
CA VAL A 62 -18.59 10.98 -7.34
C VAL A 62 -17.20 11.39 -6.89
N LEU A 63 -16.23 10.47 -6.91
CA LEU A 63 -14.86 10.77 -6.53
C LEU A 63 -14.21 11.79 -7.47
N LYS A 64 -14.46 11.71 -8.77
CA LYS A 64 -14.01 12.71 -9.75
C LYS A 64 -14.54 14.10 -9.45
N THR A 65 -15.79 14.23 -8.97
CA THR A 65 -16.34 15.53 -8.57
C THR A 65 -15.70 16.13 -7.32
N MET A 66 -15.02 15.32 -6.53
CA MET A 66 -14.37 15.75 -5.28
C MET A 66 -12.90 16.12 -5.43
N VAL A 67 -12.32 15.97 -6.63
CA VAL A 67 -10.95 16.37 -6.90
C VAL A 67 -10.92 17.67 -7.70
N PRO A 68 -9.84 18.47 -7.60
CA PRO A 68 -9.67 19.63 -8.47
C PRO A 68 -9.67 19.21 -9.94
N ALA A 69 -10.26 20.05 -10.79
CA ALA A 69 -10.28 19.84 -12.23
C ALA A 69 -8.83 19.66 -12.77
N GLY A 70 -8.62 18.63 -13.57
CA GLY A 70 -7.31 18.25 -14.13
C GLY A 70 -6.43 17.42 -13.18
N GLN A 71 -6.95 16.97 -12.03
CA GLN A 71 -6.26 16.05 -11.13
C GLN A 71 -7.03 14.73 -10.92
N GLU A 72 -8.02 14.48 -11.75
CA GLU A 72 -8.89 13.30 -11.64
C GLU A 72 -8.09 12.00 -11.79
N ASP A 73 -7.07 12.00 -12.66
CA ASP A 73 -6.23 10.84 -12.94
C ASP A 73 -5.06 10.66 -11.96
N LYS A 74 -4.93 11.56 -10.98
CA LYS A 74 -3.87 11.53 -9.96
C LYS A 74 -4.37 11.12 -8.58
N SER A 75 -5.54 10.50 -8.49
CA SER A 75 -6.09 10.06 -7.20
C SER A 75 -5.48 8.73 -6.76
N TYR A 76 -5.27 8.59 -5.45
CA TYR A 76 -4.64 7.43 -4.82
C TYR A 76 -3.26 7.11 -5.41
N PRO A 77 -2.28 8.01 -5.27
CA PRO A 77 -0.99 7.96 -5.96
C PRO A 77 -0.06 6.89 -5.37
N PHE A 78 -0.35 5.61 -5.56
CA PHE A 78 0.42 4.51 -4.98
C PHE A 78 1.81 4.39 -5.61
N LYS A 79 1.88 4.30 -6.95
CA LYS A 79 3.14 4.24 -7.69
C LYS A 79 3.96 5.51 -7.51
N SER A 80 3.32 6.67 -7.56
CA SER A 80 3.99 7.97 -7.39
C SER A 80 4.75 8.07 -6.07
N PHE A 81 4.28 7.48 -4.98
CA PHE A 81 5.04 7.45 -3.72
C PHE A 81 6.34 6.66 -3.85
N PHE A 82 6.31 5.49 -4.50
CA PHE A 82 7.52 4.70 -4.76
C PHE A 82 8.50 5.44 -5.67
N ASP A 83 8.01 6.09 -6.72
CA ASP A 83 8.84 6.86 -7.66
C ASP A 83 9.57 8.03 -6.96
N HIS A 84 8.99 8.56 -5.89
CA HIS A 84 9.59 9.60 -5.06
C HIS A 84 10.34 9.06 -3.82
N ASN A 85 10.54 7.74 -3.71
CA ASN A 85 11.19 7.09 -2.56
C ASN A 85 10.48 7.33 -1.21
N ILE A 86 9.17 7.54 -1.23
CA ILE A 86 8.36 7.66 -0.02
C ILE A 86 7.96 6.25 0.41
N PRO A 87 8.23 5.86 1.67
CA PRO A 87 7.86 4.54 2.14
C PRO A 87 6.34 4.39 2.23
N VAL A 88 5.79 3.37 1.54
CA VAL A 88 4.36 3.09 1.50
C VAL A 88 4.07 1.77 2.17
N THR A 89 3.04 1.74 3.01
CA THR A 89 2.38 0.53 3.52
C THR A 89 0.95 0.45 2.99
N ILE A 90 0.33 -0.72 3.09
CA ILE A 90 -1.02 -0.96 2.60
C ILE A 90 -1.92 -1.42 3.76
N HIS A 91 -3.18 -1.00 3.74
CA HIS A 91 -4.22 -1.51 4.64
C HIS A 91 -5.52 -1.84 3.89
N SER A 92 -6.34 -2.69 4.50
CA SER A 92 -7.64 -3.08 3.96
C SER A 92 -8.75 -2.06 4.20
N ASP A 93 -8.56 -1.21 5.20
CA ASP A 93 -9.59 -0.31 5.73
C ASP A 93 -10.85 -1.05 6.24
N TYR A 94 -10.68 -2.29 6.68
CA TYR A 94 -11.78 -3.05 7.26
C TYR A 94 -12.27 -2.40 8.58
N PRO A 95 -13.57 -2.30 8.83
CA PRO A 95 -14.70 -2.80 8.04
C PRO A 95 -15.30 -1.76 7.07
N ALA A 96 -14.62 -0.65 6.78
CA ALA A 96 -15.13 0.39 5.90
C ALA A 96 -15.17 -0.06 4.42
N THR A 97 -14.41 -1.09 4.07
CA THR A 97 -14.44 -1.73 2.75
C THR A 97 -14.93 -3.17 2.86
N SER A 98 -15.32 -3.78 1.73
CA SER A 98 -15.72 -5.19 1.68
C SER A 98 -14.52 -6.16 1.72
N GLY A 99 -13.30 -5.64 1.69
CA GLY A 99 -12.10 -6.47 1.77
C GLY A 99 -11.97 -7.16 3.11
N SER A 100 -11.52 -8.40 3.12
CA SER A 100 -11.20 -9.10 4.37
C SER A 100 -9.89 -8.58 4.96
N PRO A 101 -9.79 -8.35 6.28
CA PRO A 101 -8.56 -7.88 6.91
C PRO A 101 -7.44 -8.91 6.85
N ASP A 102 -7.78 -10.17 6.59
CA ASP A 102 -6.89 -11.32 6.54
C ASP A 102 -6.59 -11.80 5.12
N ASP A 103 -6.90 -10.98 4.09
CA ASP A 103 -6.58 -11.28 2.69
C ASP A 103 -5.51 -10.35 2.11
N PRO A 104 -4.23 -10.50 2.48
CA PRO A 104 -3.16 -9.66 1.96
C PRO A 104 -2.92 -9.85 0.46
N PHE A 105 -3.24 -11.03 -0.09
CA PHE A 105 -3.03 -11.30 -1.52
C PHE A 105 -4.14 -10.70 -2.38
N GLY A 106 -5.37 -10.63 -1.89
CA GLY A 106 -6.43 -9.87 -2.55
C GLY A 106 -6.11 -8.36 -2.58
N ILE A 107 -5.63 -7.81 -1.47
CA ILE A 107 -5.16 -6.42 -1.41
C ILE A 107 -3.97 -6.19 -2.35
N MET A 108 -3.03 -7.12 -2.43
CA MET A 108 -1.90 -7.08 -3.37
C MET A 108 -2.38 -7.07 -4.82
N GLU A 109 -3.36 -7.92 -5.17
CA GLU A 109 -3.93 -7.94 -6.52
C GLU A 109 -4.56 -6.60 -6.88
N ILE A 110 -5.34 -6.00 -5.98
CA ILE A 110 -5.93 -4.66 -6.19
C ILE A 110 -4.84 -3.61 -6.44
N ALA A 111 -3.76 -3.62 -5.65
CA ALA A 111 -2.66 -2.67 -5.83
C ALA A 111 -1.99 -2.79 -7.20
N VAL A 112 -1.93 -4.01 -7.76
CA VAL A 112 -1.27 -4.31 -9.04
C VAL A 112 -2.19 -4.12 -10.24
N THR A 113 -3.49 -4.36 -10.08
CA THR A 113 -4.46 -4.38 -11.19
C THR A 113 -5.45 -3.22 -11.17
N GLY A 114 -5.60 -2.55 -10.04
CA GLY A 114 -6.64 -1.53 -9.82
C GLY A 114 -8.06 -2.11 -9.71
N GLY A 115 -8.20 -3.43 -9.59
CA GLY A 115 -9.51 -4.07 -9.51
C GLY A 115 -9.48 -5.45 -8.88
N LEU A 116 -10.66 -6.01 -8.59
CA LEU A 116 -10.77 -7.40 -8.19
C LEU A 116 -10.86 -8.31 -9.42
N TRP A 117 -10.36 -9.52 -9.26
CA TRP A 117 -10.29 -10.60 -10.25
C TRP A 117 -11.56 -10.90 -11.06
N SER A 118 -12.72 -10.51 -10.57
CA SER A 118 -14.01 -10.79 -11.21
C SER A 118 -14.48 -9.68 -12.15
N GLU A 119 -13.77 -8.57 -12.24
CA GLU A 119 -14.23 -7.39 -12.96
C GLU A 119 -13.37 -7.12 -14.20
N ASN A 120 -13.97 -7.27 -15.38
CA ASN A 120 -13.37 -6.90 -16.65
C ASN A 120 -13.38 -5.37 -16.85
N GLY A 121 -12.84 -4.65 -15.88
CA GLY A 121 -12.81 -3.19 -15.88
C GLY A 121 -11.43 -2.62 -16.17
N THR A 122 -11.38 -1.48 -16.84
CA THR A 122 -10.17 -0.66 -16.91
C THR A 122 -9.92 -0.07 -15.52
N PRO A 123 -8.70 -0.17 -14.95
CA PRO A 123 -8.39 0.47 -13.69
C PRO A 123 -8.64 1.97 -13.76
N TRP A 124 -9.11 2.55 -12.67
CA TRP A 124 -9.46 3.97 -12.64
C TRP A 124 -8.26 4.90 -12.77
N TRP A 125 -7.11 4.45 -12.20
CA TRP A 125 -5.84 5.18 -12.22
C TRP A 125 -4.71 4.24 -12.64
N PRO A 126 -4.65 3.86 -13.94
CA PRO A 126 -3.67 2.88 -14.42
C PRO A 126 -2.23 3.36 -14.24
N GLU A 127 -2.01 4.66 -14.20
CA GLU A 127 -0.68 5.25 -13.97
C GLU A 127 -0.17 5.04 -12.55
N GLU A 128 -1.06 4.75 -11.60
CA GLU A 128 -0.74 4.61 -10.18
C GLU A 128 -0.72 3.16 -9.70
N LEU A 129 -0.77 2.21 -10.62
CA LEU A 129 -0.66 0.79 -10.28
C LEU A 129 0.75 0.42 -9.82
N ALA A 130 0.81 -0.43 -8.79
CA ALA A 130 2.05 -0.97 -8.28
C ALA A 130 2.64 -2.06 -9.17
N THR A 131 3.96 -2.24 -9.14
CA THR A 131 4.54 -3.54 -9.47
C THR A 131 4.26 -4.54 -8.34
N ARG A 132 4.42 -5.82 -8.62
CA ARG A 132 4.27 -6.88 -7.61
C ARG A 132 5.28 -6.73 -6.48
N GLU A 133 6.51 -6.39 -6.83
CA GLU A 133 7.60 -6.14 -5.88
C GLU A 133 7.31 -4.93 -4.98
N GLN A 134 6.74 -3.86 -5.54
CA GLN A 134 6.31 -2.69 -4.77
C GLN A 134 5.19 -3.06 -3.79
N ALA A 135 4.17 -3.78 -4.26
CA ALA A 135 3.06 -4.23 -3.41
C ALA A 135 3.55 -5.17 -2.29
N LEU A 136 4.43 -6.13 -2.61
CA LEU A 136 5.02 -7.03 -1.62
C LEU A 136 5.90 -6.25 -0.61
N THR A 137 6.67 -5.29 -1.07
CA THR A 137 7.49 -4.40 -0.22
C THR A 137 6.62 -3.61 0.76
N ALA A 138 5.48 -3.08 0.27
CA ALA A 138 4.53 -2.34 1.08
C ALA A 138 3.84 -3.20 2.16
N LEU A 139 3.65 -4.50 1.89
CA LEU A 139 3.04 -5.46 2.83
C LEU A 139 4.05 -6.08 3.81
N THR A 140 5.35 -5.89 3.61
CA THR A 140 6.39 -6.57 4.40
C THR A 140 7.38 -5.60 5.04
N ILE A 141 8.48 -5.31 4.36
CA ILE A 141 9.59 -4.54 4.94
C ILE A 141 9.20 -3.09 5.26
N ASN A 142 8.32 -2.48 4.48
CA ASN A 142 7.87 -1.11 4.78
C ASN A 142 6.98 -1.07 6.05
N CYS A 143 6.15 -2.11 6.27
CA CYS A 143 5.42 -2.25 7.54
C CYS A 143 6.39 -2.38 8.73
N ALA A 144 7.43 -3.21 8.59
CA ALA A 144 8.43 -3.35 9.64
C ALA A 144 9.17 -2.03 9.91
N LYS A 145 9.53 -1.28 8.86
CA LYS A 145 10.13 0.05 9.00
C LYS A 145 9.19 1.03 9.71
N GLN A 146 7.92 1.07 9.33
CA GLN A 146 6.93 1.94 9.97
C GLN A 146 6.79 1.66 11.47
N MET A 147 6.95 0.39 11.87
CA MET A 147 6.89 -0.08 13.25
C MET A 147 8.23 -0.04 14.00
N PHE A 148 9.33 0.41 13.37
CA PHE A 148 10.70 0.43 13.93
C PHE A 148 11.26 -0.96 14.29
N ILE A 149 10.82 -2.01 13.58
CA ILE A 149 11.26 -3.40 13.78
C ILE A 149 11.96 -3.99 12.54
N GLU A 150 12.35 -3.17 11.59
CA GLU A 150 12.98 -3.62 10.35
C GLU A 150 14.32 -4.32 10.53
N ASN A 151 14.98 -4.13 11.65
CA ASN A 151 16.22 -4.86 11.99
C ASN A 151 15.94 -6.29 12.45
N GLU A 152 14.72 -6.57 12.89
CA GLU A 152 14.30 -7.86 13.43
C GLU A 152 13.39 -8.64 12.49
N ARG A 153 12.52 -7.94 11.70
CA ARG A 153 11.43 -8.54 10.92
C ARG A 153 11.28 -7.88 9.55
N GLY A 154 10.31 -8.32 8.77
CA GLY A 154 9.90 -7.72 7.49
C GLY A 154 10.70 -8.16 6.27
N SER A 155 11.75 -8.97 6.44
CA SER A 155 12.49 -9.57 5.33
C SER A 155 13.23 -10.83 5.77
N ILE A 156 13.43 -11.77 4.85
CA ILE A 156 14.23 -12.97 5.08
C ILE A 156 15.72 -12.59 4.91
N LYS A 157 16.39 -12.40 6.04
CA LYS A 157 17.80 -12.01 6.09
C LYS A 157 18.46 -12.59 7.35
N THR A 158 19.72 -13.00 7.24
CA THR A 158 20.51 -13.49 8.38
C THR A 158 20.50 -12.47 9.53
N GLY A 159 20.22 -12.94 10.72
CA GLY A 159 20.13 -12.13 11.95
C GLY A 159 18.72 -11.62 12.28
N LYS A 160 17.74 -11.84 11.40
CA LYS A 160 16.33 -11.54 11.70
C LYS A 160 15.57 -12.77 12.16
N TYR A 161 14.43 -12.54 12.80
CA TYR A 161 13.49 -13.62 13.11
C TYR A 161 13.03 -14.33 11.84
N ALA A 162 12.90 -15.65 11.93
CA ALA A 162 12.41 -16.48 10.83
C ALA A 162 10.87 -16.44 10.78
N ASP A 163 10.34 -15.30 10.35
CA ASP A 163 8.91 -15.08 10.09
C ASP A 163 8.68 -15.15 8.58
N PHE A 164 8.05 -16.22 8.12
CA PHE A 164 7.80 -16.41 6.70
C PHE A 164 6.62 -17.32 6.41
N LEU A 165 6.10 -17.21 5.20
CA LEU A 165 5.06 -18.06 4.64
C LEU A 165 5.66 -18.96 3.55
N LEU A 166 5.25 -20.23 3.53
CA LEU A 166 5.34 -21.05 2.32
C LEU A 166 4.00 -20.90 1.60
N LEU A 167 4.06 -20.59 0.32
CA LEU A 167 2.88 -20.30 -0.49
C LEU A 167 2.62 -21.44 -1.49
N ASN A 168 1.35 -21.63 -1.90
CA ASN A 168 0.96 -22.59 -2.91
C ASN A 168 1.37 -22.19 -4.34
N GLN A 169 1.74 -20.93 -4.56
CA GLN A 169 2.23 -20.40 -5.84
C GLN A 169 3.15 -19.21 -5.61
N ASP A 170 3.93 -18.87 -6.64
CA ASP A 170 4.78 -17.69 -6.64
C ASP A 170 3.98 -16.43 -7.01
N VAL A 171 3.77 -15.54 -6.05
CA VAL A 171 3.01 -14.29 -6.22
C VAL A 171 3.67 -13.31 -7.20
N LEU A 172 4.97 -13.45 -7.45
CA LEU A 172 5.69 -12.57 -8.38
C LEU A 172 5.52 -13.01 -9.85
N THR A 173 5.19 -14.28 -10.10
CA THR A 173 5.16 -14.84 -11.45
C THR A 173 3.84 -15.48 -11.85
N CYS A 174 2.94 -15.79 -10.91
CA CYS A 174 1.60 -16.34 -11.23
C CYS A 174 0.80 -15.39 -12.14
N PRO A 175 -0.25 -15.86 -12.85
CA PRO A 175 -1.15 -14.98 -13.59
C PRO A 175 -1.67 -13.86 -12.68
N VAL A 176 -1.71 -12.62 -13.18
CA VAL A 176 -2.02 -11.44 -12.36
C VAL A 176 -3.39 -11.51 -11.69
N ASN A 177 -4.36 -12.08 -12.39
CA ASN A 177 -5.71 -12.31 -11.88
C ASN A 177 -5.85 -13.54 -10.97
N GLN A 178 -4.75 -14.12 -10.54
CA GLN A 178 -4.70 -15.25 -9.59
C GLN A 178 -3.90 -14.94 -8.33
N ILE A 179 -3.40 -13.71 -8.18
CA ILE A 179 -2.67 -13.31 -6.97
C ILE A 179 -3.54 -13.53 -5.72
N HIS A 180 -4.82 -13.16 -5.76
CA HIS A 180 -5.80 -13.38 -4.67
C HIS A 180 -5.98 -14.85 -4.28
N SER A 181 -5.73 -15.79 -5.20
CA SER A 181 -5.85 -17.23 -4.95
C SER A 181 -4.67 -17.81 -4.20
N THR A 182 -3.65 -17.00 -3.93
CA THR A 182 -2.48 -17.40 -3.15
C THR A 182 -2.88 -17.73 -1.72
N LYS A 183 -2.44 -18.88 -1.23
CA LYS A 183 -2.71 -19.33 0.14
C LYS A 183 -1.42 -19.80 0.80
N PRO A 184 -1.24 -19.53 2.10
CA PRO A 184 -0.15 -20.14 2.87
C PRO A 184 -0.35 -21.64 2.94
N THR A 185 0.66 -22.42 2.58
CA THR A 185 0.74 -23.86 2.86
C THR A 185 1.43 -24.14 4.19
N ALA A 186 2.25 -23.19 4.68
CA ALA A 186 2.74 -23.19 6.04
C ALA A 186 3.06 -21.75 6.48
N THR A 187 2.91 -21.49 7.80
CA THR A 187 3.27 -20.22 8.45
C THR A 187 4.29 -20.48 9.52
N TYR A 188 5.37 -19.72 9.51
CA TYR A 188 6.41 -19.74 10.52
C TYR A 188 6.51 -18.39 11.22
N PHE A 189 6.62 -18.42 12.53
CA PHE A 189 6.84 -17.26 13.39
C PHE A 189 7.97 -17.58 14.36
N GLU A 190 9.02 -16.77 14.34
CA GLU A 190 10.24 -16.98 15.13
C GLU A 190 10.83 -18.39 14.93
N GLY A 191 10.77 -18.88 13.70
CA GLY A 191 11.25 -20.23 13.35
C GLY A 191 10.33 -21.38 13.74
N LYS A 192 9.25 -21.11 14.45
CA LYS A 192 8.27 -22.13 14.83
C LYS A 192 7.16 -22.22 13.81
N LYS A 193 6.85 -23.43 13.35
CA LYS A 193 5.72 -23.68 12.46
C LYS A 193 4.43 -23.53 13.27
N LEU A 194 3.60 -22.54 12.90
CA LEU A 194 2.31 -22.30 13.54
C LEU A 194 1.14 -22.94 12.78
N PHE A 195 1.30 -23.10 11.47
CA PHE A 195 0.25 -23.61 10.60
C PHE A 195 0.86 -24.44 9.46
N SER A 196 0.18 -25.50 9.05
CA SER A 196 0.41 -26.22 7.78
C SER A 196 -0.90 -26.84 7.29
N MET A 197 -1.14 -26.77 5.98
CA MET A 197 -2.19 -27.51 5.29
C MET A 197 -1.74 -28.97 5.09
#